data_ae8df138086aabc529b79b023041ea97
#
_entry.id   ae8df138086aabc529b79b023041ea97
#
_cell.length_a   1.000
_cell.length_b   1.000
_cell.length_c   1.000
_cell.angle_alpha   90.00
_cell.angle_beta   90.00
_cell.angle_gamma   90.00
#
_symmetry.space_group_name_H-M   'P 1'
#
loop_
_entity.id
_entity.type
_entity.pdbx_description
1 polymer ?
#
loop_
_entity_poly.entity_id
_entity_poly.type
_entity_poly.pdbx_seq_one_letter_code
_entity_poly.pdbx_strand_id
1 'polypeptide(L)'
;MNIMEKLAKRISELKNPTVAGLDTRIEYLPENFVREVLPNGIHSFEDAAKAVYAYNVRLIDALCDIVPAVKVQVAYYEMYGPAGMEVYEKTIRYAHEKGLIV
;
A
#
# COMPACT_ATOMS: atom_id res chain seq x y z
N MET A 1 -23.44 -7.59 5.30
CA MET A 1 -23.22 -6.42 4.44
C MET A 1 -22.19 -6.78 3.35
N ASN A 2 -22.56 -6.61 2.09
CA ASN A 2 -21.64 -6.92 0.99
C ASN A 2 -20.63 -5.80 0.81
N ILE A 3 -19.65 -6.04 -0.08
CA ILE A 3 -18.53 -5.08 -0.26
C ILE A 3 -19.01 -3.72 -0.78
N MET A 4 -20.02 -3.70 -1.62
CA MET A 4 -20.57 -2.44 -2.16
C MET A 4 -21.28 -1.64 -1.07
N GLU A 5 -21.99 -2.32 -0.18
CA GLU A 5 -22.64 -1.66 0.95
C GLU A 5 -21.62 -1.12 1.93
N LYS A 6 -20.54 -1.86 2.18
CA LYS A 6 -19.44 -1.40 3.03
C LYS A 6 -18.79 -0.16 2.44
N LEU A 7 -18.56 -0.17 1.13
CA LEU A 7 -17.97 0.96 0.43
C LEU A 7 -18.87 2.19 0.53
N ALA A 8 -20.15 2.03 0.25
CA ALA A 8 -21.12 3.12 0.33
C ALA A 8 -21.16 3.73 1.75
N LYS A 9 -21.15 2.87 2.77
CA LYS A 9 -21.12 3.31 4.16
C LYS A 9 -19.88 4.13 4.48
N ARG A 10 -18.70 3.67 4.06
CA ARG A 10 -17.46 4.38 4.32
C ARG A 10 -17.38 5.70 3.56
N ILE A 11 -17.88 5.74 2.33
CA ILE A 11 -17.97 6.99 1.56
C ILE A 11 -18.83 8.01 2.33
N SER A 12 -19.97 7.56 2.85
CA SER A 12 -20.87 8.42 3.62
C SER A 12 -20.22 8.92 4.91
N GLU A 13 -19.55 8.04 5.66
CA GLU A 13 -18.89 8.38 6.92
C GLU A 13 -17.75 9.37 6.71
N LEU A 14 -16.93 9.15 5.70
CA LEU A 14 -15.75 9.97 5.42
C LEU A 14 -16.06 11.18 4.55
N LYS A 15 -17.22 11.19 3.91
CA LYS A 15 -17.62 12.22 2.94
C LYS A 15 -16.61 12.38 1.81
N ASN A 16 -16.05 11.24 1.38
CA ASN A 16 -14.97 11.20 0.40
C ASN A 16 -15.09 9.92 -0.43
N PRO A 17 -15.36 9.99 -1.72
CA PRO A 17 -15.50 8.82 -2.59
C PRO A 17 -14.18 8.38 -3.25
N THR A 18 -13.06 8.97 -2.86
CA THR A 18 -11.77 8.74 -3.51
C THR A 18 -11.23 7.34 -3.24
N VAL A 19 -10.69 6.71 -4.27
CA VAL A 19 -9.91 5.48 -4.16
C VAL A 19 -8.44 5.84 -4.40
N ALA A 20 -7.58 5.58 -3.41
CA ALA A 20 -6.17 5.87 -3.55
C ALA A 20 -5.43 4.69 -4.18
N GLY A 21 -4.60 4.96 -5.19
CA GLY A 21 -3.75 3.94 -5.81
C GLY A 21 -2.48 3.72 -5.01
N LEU A 22 -2.18 2.47 -4.69
CA LEU A 22 -0.92 2.09 -4.06
C LEU A 22 -0.01 1.44 -5.10
N ASP A 23 0.27 2.20 -6.16
CA ASP A 23 1.09 1.77 -7.29
C ASP A 23 2.54 2.16 -7.02
N THR A 24 3.06 1.73 -5.88
CA THR A 24 4.36 2.15 -5.36
C THR A 24 5.50 1.50 -6.13
N ARG A 25 6.37 2.33 -6.68
CA ARG A 25 7.60 1.91 -7.34
C ARG A 25 8.78 2.41 -6.52
N ILE A 26 9.85 1.62 -6.48
CA ILE A 26 11.03 1.98 -5.69
C ILE A 26 11.63 3.34 -6.10
N GLU A 27 11.54 3.70 -7.37
CA GLU A 27 12.04 4.97 -7.90
C GLU A 27 11.30 6.18 -7.33
N TYR A 28 10.08 5.99 -6.84
CA TYR A 28 9.25 7.07 -6.31
C TYR A 28 9.47 7.33 -4.83
N LEU A 29 10.17 6.42 -4.13
CA LEU A 29 10.40 6.58 -2.72
C LEU A 29 11.43 7.68 -2.45
N PRO A 30 11.17 8.55 -1.45
CA PRO A 30 12.16 9.55 -1.06
C PRO A 30 13.47 8.88 -0.63
N GLU A 31 14.58 9.44 -1.06
CA GLU A 31 15.90 8.90 -0.77
C GLU A 31 16.16 8.76 0.73
N ASN A 32 15.74 9.75 1.50
CA ASN A 32 15.88 9.72 2.97
C ASN A 32 15.12 8.56 3.59
N PHE A 33 13.94 8.25 3.06
CA PHE A 33 13.13 7.14 3.53
C PHE A 33 13.82 5.80 3.24
N VAL A 34 14.35 5.64 2.05
CA VAL A 34 15.06 4.42 1.66
C VAL A 34 16.26 4.18 2.57
N ARG A 35 17.04 5.22 2.87
CA ARG A 35 18.20 5.11 3.77
C ARG A 35 17.79 4.72 5.19
N GLU A 36 16.65 5.23 5.66
CA GLU A 36 16.12 4.90 6.98
C GLU A 36 15.78 3.42 7.09
N VAL A 37 15.10 2.88 6.07
CA VAL A 37 14.65 1.48 6.04
C VAL A 37 15.80 0.53 5.69
N LEU A 38 16.66 0.94 4.77
CA LEU A 38 17.76 0.14 4.22
C LEU A 38 19.06 0.92 4.30
N PRO A 39 19.70 0.99 5.49
CA PRO A 39 20.93 1.78 5.67
C PRO A 39 22.06 1.37 4.73
N ASN A 40 22.08 0.11 4.29
CA ASN A 40 23.11 -0.43 3.41
C ASN A 40 22.73 -0.37 1.92
N GLY A 41 21.59 0.24 1.60
CA GLY A 41 21.11 0.38 0.23
C GLY A 41 20.32 -0.82 -0.27
N ILE A 42 19.95 -0.77 -1.55
CA ILE A 42 19.14 -1.79 -2.20
C ILE A 42 20.06 -2.69 -3.01
N HIS A 43 20.14 -3.98 -2.65
CA HIS A 43 21.01 -4.96 -3.29
C HIS A 43 20.26 -6.17 -3.86
N SER A 44 18.95 -6.25 -3.66
CA SER A 44 18.14 -7.39 -4.11
C SER A 44 16.69 -6.97 -4.31
N PHE A 45 15.89 -7.86 -4.91
CA PHE A 45 14.45 -7.64 -5.01
C PHE A 45 13.79 -7.67 -3.63
N GLU A 46 14.31 -8.47 -2.70
CA GLU A 46 13.83 -8.50 -1.33
C GLU A 46 14.03 -7.15 -0.64
N ASP A 47 15.16 -6.51 -0.85
CA ASP A 47 15.43 -5.18 -0.30
C ASP A 47 14.46 -4.15 -0.87
N ALA A 48 14.28 -4.15 -2.20
CA ALA A 48 13.34 -3.25 -2.85
C ALA A 48 11.91 -3.45 -2.35
N ALA A 49 11.49 -4.71 -2.25
CA ALA A 49 10.16 -5.06 -1.76
C ALA A 49 9.94 -4.62 -0.32
N LYS A 50 10.95 -4.77 0.53
CA LYS A 50 10.90 -4.32 1.92
C LYS A 50 10.66 -2.82 2.01
N ALA A 51 11.37 -2.04 1.20
CA ALA A 51 11.21 -0.59 1.18
C ALA A 51 9.80 -0.19 0.68
N VAL A 52 9.33 -0.85 -0.37
CA VAL A 52 7.98 -0.60 -0.90
C VAL A 52 6.91 -0.90 0.16
N TYR A 53 7.03 -2.03 0.86
CA TYR A 53 6.07 -2.37 1.90
C TYR A 53 6.09 -1.34 3.04
N ALA A 54 7.26 -0.96 3.51
CA ALA A 54 7.39 0.03 4.58
C ALA A 54 6.74 1.36 4.18
N TYR A 55 6.90 1.77 2.92
CA TYR A 55 6.27 2.98 2.42
C TYR A 55 4.75 2.85 2.32
N ASN A 56 4.27 1.69 1.84
CA ASN A 56 2.83 1.41 1.76
C ASN A 56 2.17 1.47 3.13
N VAL A 57 2.84 0.96 4.17
CA VAL A 57 2.34 1.04 5.55
C VAL A 57 2.14 2.50 5.97
N ARG A 58 3.11 3.35 5.69
CA ARG A 58 2.99 4.79 5.99
C ARG A 58 1.86 5.46 5.23
N LEU A 59 1.70 5.11 3.95
CA LEU A 59 0.60 5.65 3.14
C LEU A 59 -0.76 5.20 3.67
N ILE A 60 -0.90 3.93 4.01
CA ILE A 60 -2.14 3.38 4.56
C ILE A 60 -2.47 4.05 5.88
N ASP A 61 -1.49 4.19 6.77
CA ASP A 61 -1.69 4.87 8.07
C ASP A 61 -2.16 6.31 7.89
N ALA A 62 -1.61 7.01 6.90
CA ALA A 62 -1.99 8.39 6.61
C ALA A 62 -3.37 8.51 5.97
N LEU A 63 -3.79 7.51 5.18
CA LEU A 63 -4.99 7.59 4.35
C LEU A 63 -6.22 6.91 4.95
N CYS A 64 -6.05 5.99 5.90
CA CYS A 64 -7.15 5.15 6.38
C CYS A 64 -8.32 5.92 6.98
N ASP A 65 -8.09 7.14 7.47
CA ASP A 65 -9.13 8.01 8.02
C ASP A 65 -9.64 9.03 7.00
N ILE A 66 -9.13 9.01 5.79
CA ILE A 66 -9.43 10.01 4.77
C ILE A 66 -10.17 9.41 3.58
N VAL A 67 -9.70 8.26 3.09
CA VAL A 67 -10.29 7.60 1.93
C VAL A 67 -10.91 6.27 2.32
N PRO A 68 -12.02 5.85 1.66
CA PRO A 68 -12.70 4.59 2.00
C PRO A 68 -12.01 3.36 1.43
N ALA A 69 -11.23 3.51 0.37
CA ALA A 69 -10.68 2.37 -0.37
C ALA A 69 -9.32 2.67 -0.96
N VAL A 70 -8.55 1.61 -1.20
CA VAL A 70 -7.30 1.67 -1.94
C VAL A 70 -7.32 0.65 -3.07
N LYS A 71 -6.54 0.91 -4.11
CA LYS A 71 -6.33 -0.01 -5.23
C LYS A 71 -4.86 -0.42 -5.21
N VAL A 72 -4.60 -1.73 -5.22
CA VAL A 72 -3.24 -2.28 -5.24
C VAL A 72 -3.07 -2.99 -6.57
N GLN A 73 -2.29 -2.40 -7.47
CA GLN A 73 -2.09 -2.91 -8.82
C GLN A 73 -0.99 -3.97 -8.83
N VAL A 74 -1.36 -5.23 -9.06
CA VAL A 74 -0.45 -6.37 -8.97
C VAL A 74 0.79 -6.24 -9.87
N ALA A 75 0.66 -5.64 -11.04
CA ALA A 75 1.77 -5.49 -11.98
C ALA A 75 2.98 -4.76 -11.38
N TYR A 76 2.75 -3.81 -10.48
CA TYR A 76 3.84 -3.06 -9.84
C TYR A 76 4.60 -3.88 -8.81
N TYR A 77 4.04 -5.02 -8.37
CA TYR A 77 4.64 -5.91 -7.39
C TYR A 77 5.27 -7.13 -8.05
N GLU A 78 4.72 -7.60 -9.16
CA GLU A 78 5.26 -8.73 -9.91
C GLU A 78 6.69 -8.49 -10.38
N MET A 79 7.06 -7.25 -10.67
CA MET A 79 8.40 -6.91 -11.14
C MET A 79 9.50 -7.23 -10.12
N TYR A 80 9.14 -7.42 -8.84
CA TYR A 80 10.09 -7.80 -7.79
C TYR A 80 10.07 -9.30 -7.51
N GLY A 81 9.41 -10.08 -8.35
CA GLY A 81 9.34 -11.54 -8.20
C GLY A 81 8.56 -11.99 -6.96
N PRO A 82 8.92 -13.13 -6.37
CA PRO A 82 8.20 -13.66 -5.19
C PRO A 82 8.16 -12.68 -4.01
N ALA A 83 9.23 -11.94 -3.77
CA ALA A 83 9.28 -10.93 -2.70
C ALA A 83 8.24 -9.84 -2.93
N GLY A 84 8.04 -9.40 -4.18
CA GLY A 84 7.02 -8.43 -4.55
C GLY A 84 5.62 -8.96 -4.34
N MET A 85 5.37 -10.22 -4.67
CA MET A 85 4.06 -10.84 -4.48
C MET A 85 3.73 -10.99 -2.99
N GLU A 86 4.72 -11.26 -2.16
CA GLU A 86 4.54 -11.28 -0.71
C GLU A 86 4.15 -9.90 -0.18
N VAL A 87 4.80 -8.85 -0.67
CA VAL A 87 4.46 -7.47 -0.30
C VAL A 87 3.06 -7.09 -0.78
N TYR A 88 2.68 -7.52 -1.97
CA TYR A 88 1.33 -7.31 -2.49
C TYR A 88 0.27 -7.87 -1.52
N GLU A 89 0.44 -9.11 -1.09
CA GLU A 89 -0.46 -9.75 -0.14
C GLU A 89 -0.46 -9.04 1.22
N LYS A 90 0.71 -8.74 1.75
CA LYS A 90 0.85 -8.04 3.04
C LYS A 90 0.21 -6.65 3.01
N THR A 91 0.35 -5.94 1.91
CA THR A 91 -0.24 -4.61 1.74
C THR A 91 -1.75 -4.67 1.79
N ILE A 92 -2.35 -5.63 1.07
CA ILE A 92 -3.80 -5.83 1.09
C ILE A 92 -4.28 -6.17 2.50
N ARG A 93 -3.59 -7.07 3.18
CA ARG A 93 -3.94 -7.47 4.54
C ARG A 93 -3.86 -6.29 5.50
N TYR A 94 -2.79 -5.52 5.42
CA TYR A 94 -2.63 -4.34 6.28
C TYR A 94 -3.72 -3.30 6.03
N ALA A 95 -4.07 -3.07 4.76
CA ALA A 95 -5.16 -2.14 4.42
C ALA A 95 -6.50 -2.60 5.03
N HIS A 96 -6.80 -3.89 4.96
CA HIS A 96 -8.00 -4.45 5.57
C HIS A 96 -8.00 -4.27 7.09
N GLU A 97 -6.87 -4.48 7.75
CA GLU A 97 -6.73 -4.29 9.20
C GLU A 97 -7.02 -2.85 9.61
N LYS A 98 -6.74 -1.89 8.74
CA LYS A 98 -6.98 -0.47 8.97
C LYS A 98 -8.38 -0.02 8.52
N GLY A 99 -9.22 -0.95 8.11
CA GLY A 99 -10.60 -0.65 7.74
C GLY A 99 -10.79 -0.17 6.31
N LEU A 100 -9.76 -0.21 5.48
CA LEU A 100 -9.87 0.16 4.08
C LEU A 100 -10.49 -0.97 3.26
N ILE A 101 -11.22 -0.59 2.22
CA ILE A 101 -11.74 -1.52 1.22
C ILE A 101 -10.69 -1.60 0.11
N VAL A 102 -10.43 -2.81 -0.38
CA VAL A 102 -9.40 -3.05 -1.40
C VAL A 102 -10.02 -3.59 -2.67
#